data_85b9fe967658aeaab124c0d27f78da12
#
_entry.id   85b9fe967658aeaab124c0d27f78da12
#
_cell.length_a   1.000
_cell.length_b   1.000
_cell.length_c   1.000
_cell.angle_alpha   90.00
_cell.angle_beta   90.00
_cell.angle_gamma   90.00
#
_symmetry.space_group_name_H-M   'P 1'
#
loop_
_entity.id
_entity.type
_entity.pdbx_description
1 polymer ?
#
loop_
_entity_poly.entity_id
_entity_poly.type
_entity_poly.pdbx_seq_one_letter_code
_entity_poly.pdbx_strand_id
1 'polypeptide(L)'
;NSFPVRYVWQENGGKCRAINHGLELAAGEMFFTVDSDDYLLSDALENAARWESELPQNGKFCAVSGNLGTAPGKTPNAPLPEPYYDGTALDRYGVVKGERAMLFYTQVHRQYPYPVCEGERFMTEAVAWNRMAADGWKIRFYNEILTIYEYREDGLTSAGDDLFWNN
;
A
#
# COMPACT_ATOMS: atom_id res chain seq x y z
N ASN A 1 -5.09 -3.18 -24.85
CA ASN A 1 -4.80 -1.82 -24.39
C ASN A 1 -3.34 -1.77 -23.96
N SER A 2 -2.54 -0.85 -24.52
CA SER A 2 -1.18 -0.56 -24.08
C SER A 2 -1.22 0.64 -23.13
N PHE A 3 -0.53 0.54 -22.00
CA PHE A 3 -0.29 1.66 -21.11
C PHE A 3 1.21 2.02 -21.14
N PRO A 4 1.59 3.28 -20.91
CA PRO A 4 2.98 3.68 -20.92
C PRO A 4 3.74 3.04 -19.75
N VAL A 5 4.92 2.48 -20.05
CA VAL A 5 5.83 1.95 -19.04
C VAL A 5 7.06 2.85 -19.00
N ARG A 6 7.40 3.34 -17.80
CA ARG A 6 8.63 4.09 -17.55
C ARG A 6 9.55 3.28 -16.65
N TYR A 7 10.71 2.90 -17.15
CA TYR A 7 11.75 2.25 -16.36
C TYR A 7 12.68 3.31 -15.77
N VAL A 8 12.94 3.20 -14.46
CA VAL A 8 13.87 4.09 -13.74
C VAL A 8 14.79 3.21 -12.90
N TRP A 9 16.10 3.33 -13.15
CA TRP A 9 17.12 2.64 -12.35
C TRP A 9 17.66 3.56 -11.27
N GLN A 10 17.92 3.01 -10.09
CA GLN A 10 18.63 3.67 -9.00
C GLN A 10 19.44 2.66 -8.20
N GLU A 11 20.44 3.13 -7.47
CA GLU A 11 21.13 2.29 -6.49
C GLU A 11 20.18 1.78 -5.42
N ASN A 12 20.43 0.54 -4.94
CA ASN A 12 19.61 -0.04 -3.87
C ASN A 12 19.81 0.76 -2.57
N GLY A 13 18.75 1.39 -2.14
CA GLY A 13 18.66 2.15 -0.90
C GLY A 13 17.43 1.80 -0.08
N GLY A 14 16.85 0.59 -0.31
CA GLY A 14 15.64 0.12 0.33
C GLY A 14 14.34 0.56 -0.37
N LYS A 15 13.26 -0.15 -0.04
CA LYS A 15 11.92 0.02 -0.65
C LYS A 15 11.40 1.45 -0.49
N CYS A 16 11.49 2.03 0.70
CA CYS A 16 10.96 3.37 0.98
C CYS A 16 11.63 4.48 0.15
N ARG A 17 12.94 4.36 -0.13
CA ARG A 17 13.64 5.28 -1.04
C ARG A 17 13.11 5.15 -2.47
N ALA A 18 12.84 3.93 -2.92
CA ALA A 18 12.26 3.70 -4.24
C ALA A 18 10.83 4.24 -4.34
N ILE A 19 10.03 4.09 -3.29
CA ILE A 19 8.67 4.66 -3.25
C ILE A 19 8.71 6.20 -3.29
N ASN A 20 9.58 6.85 -2.50
CA ASN A 20 9.74 8.30 -2.54
C ASN A 20 10.07 8.79 -3.96
N HIS A 21 11.03 8.14 -4.62
CA HIS A 21 11.40 8.48 -6.00
C HIS A 21 10.23 8.23 -6.98
N GLY A 22 9.51 7.11 -6.82
CA GLY A 22 8.31 6.83 -7.60
C GLY A 22 7.23 7.90 -7.43
N LEU A 23 7.02 8.38 -6.20
CA LEU A 23 6.07 9.45 -5.90
C LEU A 23 6.46 10.79 -6.57
N GLU A 24 7.74 11.14 -6.62
CA GLU A 24 8.22 12.34 -7.33
C GLU A 24 7.88 12.26 -8.82
N LEU A 25 8.00 11.09 -9.42
CA LEU A 25 7.78 10.85 -10.83
C LEU A 25 6.32 10.60 -11.21
N ALA A 26 5.47 10.24 -10.25
CA ALA A 26 4.08 9.89 -10.51
C ALA A 26 3.29 11.08 -11.05
N ALA A 27 2.52 10.86 -12.11
CA ALA A 27 1.62 11.86 -12.70
C ALA A 27 0.13 11.50 -12.53
N GLY A 28 -0.15 10.27 -12.09
CA GLY A 28 -1.52 9.78 -11.85
C GLY A 28 -2.13 10.35 -10.58
N GLU A 29 -3.44 10.36 -10.52
CA GLU A 29 -4.20 10.80 -9.34
C GLU A 29 -3.98 9.86 -8.16
N MET A 30 -3.98 8.55 -8.43
CA MET A 30 -3.71 7.51 -7.46
C MET A 30 -2.32 6.90 -7.68
N PHE A 31 -1.67 6.55 -6.58
CA PHE A 31 -0.37 5.90 -6.53
C PHE A 31 -0.51 4.52 -5.87
N PHE A 32 -0.15 3.48 -6.59
CA PHE A 32 -0.20 2.11 -6.13
C PHE A 32 1.18 1.46 -6.18
N THR A 33 1.68 1.00 -5.06
CA THR A 33 2.91 0.22 -4.98
C THR A 33 2.58 -1.26 -5.11
N VAL A 34 3.22 -1.93 -6.06
CA VAL A 34 3.15 -3.38 -6.25
C VAL A 34 4.57 -3.91 -6.20
N ASP A 35 4.83 -4.90 -5.36
CA ASP A 35 6.14 -5.52 -5.25
C ASP A 35 6.46 -6.34 -6.51
N SER A 36 7.74 -6.52 -6.83
CA SER A 36 8.18 -7.11 -8.09
C SER A 36 7.85 -8.59 -8.23
N ASP A 37 7.54 -9.24 -7.13
CA ASP A 37 7.14 -10.66 -7.00
C ASP A 37 5.63 -10.83 -6.82
N ASP A 38 4.88 -9.72 -6.80
CA ASP A 38 3.42 -9.71 -6.72
C ASP A 38 2.77 -9.46 -8.09
N TYR A 39 1.48 -9.78 -8.21
CA TYR A 39 0.71 -9.43 -9.40
C TYR A 39 -0.71 -8.98 -9.06
N LEU A 40 -1.26 -8.12 -9.91
CA LEU A 40 -2.63 -7.64 -9.80
C LEU A 40 -3.62 -8.64 -10.38
N LEU A 41 -4.78 -8.78 -9.76
CA LEU A 41 -5.93 -9.42 -10.40
C LEU A 41 -6.41 -8.58 -11.60
N SER A 42 -7.02 -9.24 -12.57
CA SER A 42 -7.43 -8.61 -13.83
C SER A 42 -8.43 -7.45 -13.66
N ASP A 43 -9.20 -7.45 -12.61
CA ASP A 43 -10.21 -6.45 -12.23
C ASP A 43 -9.74 -5.46 -11.15
N ALA A 44 -8.47 -5.58 -10.71
CA ALA A 44 -7.94 -4.79 -9.59
C ALA A 44 -8.06 -3.28 -9.82
N LEU A 45 -7.69 -2.80 -11.00
CA LEU A 45 -7.74 -1.37 -11.31
C LEU A 45 -9.17 -0.86 -11.52
N GLU A 46 -10.06 -1.70 -12.06
CA GLU A 46 -11.48 -1.39 -12.20
C GLU A 46 -12.13 -1.26 -10.81
N ASN A 47 -11.86 -2.21 -9.91
CA ASN A 47 -12.33 -2.15 -8.53
C ASN A 47 -11.80 -0.91 -7.81
N ALA A 48 -10.52 -0.61 -7.94
CA ALA A 48 -9.90 0.56 -7.32
C ALA A 48 -10.54 1.88 -7.80
N ALA A 49 -10.77 2.02 -9.10
CA ALA A 49 -11.43 3.20 -9.68
C ALA A 49 -12.89 3.33 -9.22
N ARG A 50 -13.63 2.23 -9.13
CA ARG A 50 -14.98 2.20 -8.59
C ARG A 50 -14.99 2.66 -7.13
N TRP A 51 -14.12 2.11 -6.28
CA TRP A 51 -14.03 2.45 -4.85
C TRP A 51 -13.67 3.92 -4.63
N GLU A 52 -12.74 4.44 -5.45
CA GLU A 52 -12.36 5.85 -5.40
C GLU A 52 -13.57 6.74 -5.72
N SER A 53 -14.32 6.42 -6.77
CA SER A 53 -15.50 7.19 -7.18
C SER A 53 -16.64 7.18 -6.14
N GLU A 54 -16.67 6.19 -5.25
CA GLU A 54 -17.65 6.06 -4.17
C GLU A 54 -17.24 6.83 -2.88
N LEU A 55 -16.04 7.41 -2.85
CA LEU A 55 -15.61 8.18 -1.68
C LEU A 55 -16.41 9.48 -1.53
N PRO A 56 -16.80 9.85 -0.31
CA PRO A 56 -17.47 11.13 -0.07
C PRO A 56 -16.54 12.30 -0.44
N GLN A 57 -17.01 13.20 -1.29
CA GLN A 57 -16.23 14.36 -1.74
C GLN A 57 -15.74 15.26 -0.59
N ASN A 58 -16.49 15.34 0.50
CA ASN A 58 -16.12 16.10 1.70
C ASN A 58 -15.41 15.25 2.77
N GLY A 59 -15.07 14.00 2.45
CA GLY A 59 -14.36 13.11 3.33
C GLY A 59 -12.84 13.37 3.28
N LYS A 60 -12.17 13.27 4.42
CA LYS A 60 -10.71 13.35 4.47
C LYS A 60 -10.11 11.98 4.22
N PHE A 61 -10.21 11.50 2.98
CA PHE A 61 -9.66 10.21 2.57
C PHE A 61 -8.30 10.39 1.88
N CYS A 62 -7.34 9.54 2.23
CA CYS A 62 -6.03 9.49 1.57
C CYS A 62 -5.88 8.27 0.65
N ALA A 63 -6.71 7.24 0.83
CA ALA A 63 -6.56 5.99 0.10
C ALA A 63 -7.85 5.18 0.04
N VAL A 64 -7.89 4.26 -0.92
CA VAL A 64 -8.73 3.06 -0.90
C VAL A 64 -7.84 1.83 -0.75
N SER A 65 -8.38 0.75 -0.20
CA SER A 65 -7.59 -0.44 0.13
C SER A 65 -8.39 -1.72 -0.10
N GLY A 66 -7.75 -2.71 -0.73
CA GLY A 66 -8.25 -4.07 -0.82
C GLY A 66 -7.35 -5.06 -0.07
N ASN A 67 -7.70 -6.34 -0.11
CA ASN A 67 -6.88 -7.40 0.44
C ASN A 67 -5.69 -7.73 -0.45
N LEU A 68 -4.59 -8.19 0.18
CA LEU A 68 -3.68 -9.12 -0.46
C LEU A 68 -4.21 -10.54 -0.32
N GLY A 69 -3.98 -11.35 -1.34
CA GLY A 69 -4.37 -12.76 -1.37
C GLY A 69 -3.21 -13.68 -1.71
N THR A 70 -3.35 -14.97 -1.38
CA THR A 70 -2.41 -16.04 -1.76
C THR A 70 -2.81 -16.73 -3.07
N ALA A 71 -4.05 -16.52 -3.50
CA ALA A 71 -4.61 -16.94 -4.79
C ALA A 71 -5.91 -16.18 -5.05
N PRO A 72 -6.43 -16.18 -6.28
CA PRO A 72 -7.75 -15.61 -6.57
C PRO A 72 -8.82 -16.17 -5.61
N GLY A 73 -9.54 -15.28 -4.93
CA GLY A 73 -10.56 -15.62 -3.94
C GLY A 73 -10.04 -16.17 -2.59
N LYS A 74 -8.73 -16.17 -2.36
CA LYS A 74 -8.12 -16.65 -1.10
C LYS A 74 -7.28 -15.57 -0.45
N THR A 75 -7.67 -15.14 0.74
CA THR A 75 -6.89 -14.24 1.58
C THR A 75 -6.81 -14.79 3.00
N PRO A 76 -5.68 -14.62 3.72
CA PRO A 76 -5.58 -14.96 5.13
C PRO A 76 -6.25 -13.91 6.03
N ASN A 77 -6.66 -12.76 5.47
CA ASN A 77 -7.23 -11.68 6.25
C ASN A 77 -8.63 -12.02 6.74
N ALA A 78 -8.93 -11.66 7.98
CA ALA A 78 -10.28 -11.71 8.49
C ALA A 78 -11.17 -10.70 7.74
N PRO A 79 -12.45 -11.03 7.46
CA PRO A 79 -13.36 -10.12 6.79
C PRO A 79 -13.62 -8.88 7.65
N LEU A 80 -13.72 -7.74 6.98
CA LEU A 80 -14.18 -6.48 7.55
C LEU A 80 -15.69 -6.37 7.47
N PRO A 81 -16.32 -5.44 8.22
CA PRO A 81 -17.73 -5.10 8.04
C PRO A 81 -18.06 -4.76 6.58
N GLU A 82 -19.21 -5.20 6.14
CA GLU A 82 -19.71 -4.95 4.78
C GLU A 82 -20.56 -3.66 4.72
N PRO A 83 -20.56 -2.95 3.57
CA PRO A 83 -19.84 -3.25 2.32
C PRO A 83 -18.37 -2.79 2.35
N TYR A 84 -17.96 -1.96 3.31
CA TYR A 84 -16.61 -1.44 3.53
C TYR A 84 -16.44 -1.00 4.98
N TYR A 85 -15.18 -0.71 5.33
CA TYR A 85 -14.83 -0.09 6.60
C TYR A 85 -14.05 1.21 6.37
N ASP A 86 -14.55 2.33 6.93
CA ASP A 86 -13.87 3.62 6.90
C ASP A 86 -13.10 3.82 8.21
N GLY A 87 -11.79 3.81 8.13
CA GLY A 87 -10.91 3.95 9.27
C GLY A 87 -9.63 4.69 8.94
N THR A 88 -8.66 4.62 9.82
CA THR A 88 -7.31 5.16 9.63
C THR A 88 -6.29 4.03 9.48
N ALA A 89 -5.07 4.36 9.13
CA ALA A 89 -4.00 3.36 9.10
C ALA A 89 -3.70 2.75 10.49
N LEU A 90 -4.09 3.41 11.58
CA LEU A 90 -3.92 2.88 12.94
C LEU A 90 -4.89 1.75 13.27
N ASP A 91 -6.02 1.66 12.55
CA ASP A 91 -7.01 0.60 12.77
C ASP A 91 -6.48 -0.81 12.41
N ARG A 92 -5.33 -0.89 11.69
CA ARG A 92 -4.65 -2.17 11.43
C ARG A 92 -4.16 -2.87 12.70
N TYR A 93 -3.99 -2.14 13.80
CA TYR A 93 -3.65 -2.72 15.10
C TYR A 93 -4.86 -3.32 15.83
N GLY A 94 -6.05 -3.13 15.31
CA GLY A 94 -7.31 -3.61 15.89
C GLY A 94 -8.22 -4.28 14.87
N VAL A 95 -9.00 -3.50 14.14
CA VAL A 95 -10.05 -3.98 13.23
C VAL A 95 -9.49 -4.51 11.90
N VAL A 96 -8.59 -3.75 11.28
CA VAL A 96 -8.04 -4.05 9.94
C VAL A 96 -6.77 -4.86 10.10
N LYS A 97 -6.91 -6.17 10.25
CA LYS A 97 -5.76 -7.07 10.40
C LYS A 97 -5.31 -7.64 9.07
N GLY A 98 -4.02 -7.99 9.01
CA GLY A 98 -3.38 -8.59 7.84
C GLY A 98 -2.88 -7.55 6.84
N GLU A 99 -2.28 -8.06 5.77
CA GLU A 99 -1.67 -7.22 4.75
C GLU A 99 -2.70 -6.73 3.73
N ARG A 100 -2.52 -5.49 3.29
CA ARG A 100 -3.47 -4.79 2.45
C ARG A 100 -2.78 -4.13 1.25
N ALA A 101 -3.44 -4.21 0.11
CA ALA A 101 -3.10 -3.43 -1.07
C ALA A 101 -3.64 -2.01 -0.89
N MET A 102 -2.77 -1.01 -0.92
CA MET A 102 -3.13 0.39 -0.64
C MET A 102 -2.90 1.27 -1.86
N LEU A 103 -3.96 1.97 -2.29
CA LEU A 103 -3.87 2.97 -3.36
C LEU A 103 -4.11 4.35 -2.72
N PHE A 104 -3.06 5.14 -2.66
CA PHE A 104 -3.10 6.47 -2.07
C PHE A 104 -3.35 7.54 -3.12
N TYR A 105 -4.04 8.62 -2.78
CA TYR A 105 -3.98 9.83 -3.57
C TYR A 105 -2.53 10.33 -3.62
N THR A 106 -1.99 10.44 -4.82
CA THR A 106 -0.59 10.85 -5.06
C THR A 106 -0.25 12.16 -4.37
N GLN A 107 -1.14 13.13 -4.44
CA GLN A 107 -0.99 14.46 -3.82
C GLN A 107 -0.89 14.39 -2.30
N VAL A 108 -1.67 13.49 -1.67
CA VAL A 108 -1.62 13.31 -0.22
C VAL A 108 -0.35 12.57 0.17
N HIS A 109 -0.03 11.45 -0.49
CA HIS A 109 1.13 10.64 -0.16
C HIS A 109 2.45 11.44 -0.25
N ARG A 110 2.58 12.34 -1.22
CA ARG A 110 3.73 13.25 -1.35
C ARG A 110 3.98 14.14 -0.13
N GLN A 111 2.97 14.44 0.65
CA GLN A 111 3.11 15.26 1.87
C GLN A 111 3.71 14.45 3.04
N TYR A 112 3.78 13.13 2.89
CA TYR A 112 4.27 12.21 3.92
C TYR A 112 5.40 11.32 3.38
N PRO A 113 6.54 11.91 2.95
CA PRO A 113 7.64 11.12 2.45
C PRO A 113 8.19 10.19 3.55
N TYR A 114 8.69 9.06 3.12
CA TYR A 114 9.38 8.13 4.01
C TYR A 114 10.70 8.72 4.46
N PRO A 115 11.04 8.66 5.76
CA PRO A 115 12.36 9.02 6.22
C PRO A 115 13.43 8.17 5.51
N VAL A 116 14.54 8.80 5.19
CA VAL A 116 15.70 8.14 4.60
C VAL A 116 16.88 8.40 5.51
N CYS A 117 17.33 7.36 6.23
CA CYS A 117 18.51 7.42 7.07
C CYS A 117 19.72 6.81 6.33
N GLU A 118 20.90 7.38 6.52
CA GLU A 118 22.12 6.84 5.95
C GLU A 118 22.45 5.50 6.62
N GLY A 119 22.75 4.48 5.81
CA GLY A 119 23.04 3.12 6.28
C GLY A 119 21.80 2.25 6.55
N GLU A 120 20.62 2.81 6.67
CA GLU A 120 19.38 2.08 6.88
C GLU A 120 18.81 1.59 5.55
N ARG A 121 18.51 0.29 5.46
CA ARG A 121 17.99 -0.36 4.25
C ARG A 121 16.53 -0.77 4.36
N PHE A 122 16.04 -0.89 5.59
CA PHE A 122 14.66 -1.27 5.86
C PHE A 122 13.94 -0.20 6.67
N MET A 123 12.84 0.28 6.13
CA MET A 123 11.88 1.16 6.78
C MET A 123 10.49 0.63 6.48
N THR A 124 9.66 0.49 7.50
CA THR A 124 8.27 0.09 7.27
C THR A 124 7.44 1.24 6.69
N GLU A 125 6.59 0.94 5.72
CA GLU A 125 5.65 1.90 5.13
C GLU A 125 4.68 2.47 6.18
N ALA A 126 4.50 1.76 7.27
CA ALA A 126 3.69 2.20 8.40
C ALA A 126 4.07 3.58 8.94
N VAL A 127 5.32 4.02 8.78
CA VAL A 127 5.77 5.34 9.26
C VAL A 127 5.01 6.47 8.57
N ALA A 128 4.90 6.44 7.25
CA ALA A 128 4.12 7.45 6.51
C ALA A 128 2.62 7.32 6.79
N TRP A 129 2.11 6.09 6.81
CA TRP A 129 0.68 5.83 7.04
C TRP A 129 0.22 6.28 8.43
N ASN A 130 1.04 6.08 9.47
CA ASN A 130 0.74 6.54 10.83
C ASN A 130 0.72 8.07 10.93
N ARG A 131 1.59 8.75 10.20
CA ARG A 131 1.59 10.22 10.14
C ARG A 131 0.31 10.74 9.45
N MET A 132 -0.11 10.11 8.36
CA MET A 132 -1.39 10.42 7.72
C MET A 132 -2.56 10.22 8.70
N ALA A 133 -2.56 9.10 9.42
CA ALA A 133 -3.60 8.80 10.40
C ALA A 133 -3.62 9.81 11.56
N ALA A 134 -2.46 10.24 12.06
CA ALA A 134 -2.35 11.26 13.10
C ALA A 134 -2.94 12.61 12.65
N ASP A 135 -2.82 12.93 11.36
CA ASP A 135 -3.44 14.11 10.77
C ASP A 135 -4.92 13.89 10.40
N GLY A 136 -5.49 12.74 10.74
CA GLY A 136 -6.92 12.43 10.56
C GLY A 136 -7.30 11.99 9.17
N TRP A 137 -6.33 11.59 8.33
CA TRP A 137 -6.63 10.98 7.05
C TRP A 137 -7.22 9.59 7.23
N LYS A 138 -8.27 9.29 6.45
CA LYS A 138 -8.97 8.00 6.44
C LYS A 138 -8.59 7.19 5.21
N ILE A 139 -8.81 5.90 5.35
CA ILE A 139 -8.70 4.90 4.29
C ILE A 139 -10.03 4.17 4.25
N ARG A 140 -10.59 3.93 3.08
CA ARG A 140 -11.71 3.02 2.91
C ARG A 140 -11.19 1.64 2.55
N PHE A 141 -11.52 0.67 3.39
CA PHE A 141 -11.06 -0.71 3.27
C PHE A 141 -12.19 -1.61 2.76
N TYR A 142 -11.86 -2.40 1.75
CA TYR A 142 -12.75 -3.38 1.13
C TYR A 142 -12.25 -4.81 1.35
N ASN A 143 -13.15 -5.79 1.22
CA ASN A 143 -12.83 -7.21 1.40
C ASN A 143 -12.28 -7.87 0.12
N GLU A 144 -12.46 -7.25 -1.04
CA GLU A 144 -12.00 -7.77 -2.32
C GLU A 144 -10.46 -7.79 -2.39
N ILE A 145 -9.94 -8.80 -3.08
CA ILE A 145 -8.52 -8.98 -3.30
C ILE A 145 -8.12 -8.17 -4.53
N LEU A 146 -7.07 -7.36 -4.40
CA LEU A 146 -6.47 -6.62 -5.52
C LEU A 146 -5.19 -7.26 -6.02
N THR A 147 -4.37 -7.74 -5.10
CA THR A 147 -3.01 -8.22 -5.38
C THR A 147 -2.84 -9.62 -4.82
N ILE A 148 -2.16 -10.46 -5.58
CA ILE A 148 -1.71 -11.78 -5.12
C ILE A 148 -0.23 -11.69 -4.84
N TYR A 149 0.17 -12.14 -3.66
CA TYR A 149 1.58 -12.25 -3.28
C TYR A 149 2.03 -13.71 -3.26
N GLU A 150 3.28 -13.93 -3.60
CA GLU A 150 3.94 -15.22 -3.47
C GLU A 150 4.93 -15.16 -2.32
N TYR A 151 4.69 -15.99 -1.30
CA TYR A 151 5.63 -16.11 -0.20
C TYR A 151 6.93 -16.77 -0.69
N ARG A 152 8.04 -16.04 -0.51
CA ARG A 152 9.38 -16.53 -0.85
C ARG A 152 10.19 -16.76 0.42
N GLU A 153 10.81 -17.93 0.53
CA GLU A 153 11.66 -18.25 1.68
C GLU A 153 12.89 -17.34 1.79
N ASP A 154 13.36 -16.78 0.65
CA ASP A 154 14.48 -15.85 0.55
C ASP A 154 14.04 -14.36 0.62
N GLY A 155 12.76 -14.08 0.84
CA GLY A 155 12.21 -12.73 0.96
C GLY A 155 12.60 -12.04 2.26
N LEU A 156 12.56 -10.70 2.26
CA LEU A 156 12.87 -9.88 3.45
C LEU A 156 11.98 -10.25 4.65
N THR A 157 10.72 -10.60 4.40
CA THR A 157 9.75 -10.99 5.43
C THR A 157 10.17 -12.26 6.21
N SER A 158 11.00 -13.12 5.61
CA SER A 158 11.51 -14.34 6.27
C SER A 158 12.48 -14.04 7.41
N ALA A 159 13.10 -12.86 7.43
CA ALA A 159 14.01 -12.45 8.50
C ALA A 159 13.27 -12.06 9.81
N GLY A 160 11.93 -11.94 9.76
CA GLY A 160 11.13 -11.63 10.95
C GLY A 160 11.61 -10.38 11.71
N ASP A 161 11.69 -10.48 13.04
CA ASP A 161 12.11 -9.38 13.91
C ASP A 161 13.56 -8.92 13.67
N ASP A 162 14.41 -9.77 13.09
CA ASP A 162 15.80 -9.43 12.77
C ASP A 162 15.91 -8.29 11.74
N LEU A 163 14.87 -8.08 10.92
CA LEU A 163 14.79 -6.92 10.02
C LEU A 163 14.86 -5.59 10.77
N PHE A 164 14.29 -5.53 11.97
CA PHE A 164 14.22 -4.30 12.75
C PHE A 164 15.47 -4.06 13.60
N TRP A 165 16.18 -5.13 13.97
CA TRP A 165 17.31 -5.04 14.89
C TRP A 165 18.68 -5.01 14.21
N ASN A 166 18.79 -5.49 12.96
CA ASN A 166 20.03 -5.60 12.21
C ASN A 166 20.12 -4.61 11.03
N ASN A 167 19.32 -3.56 11.06
CA ASN A 167 19.23 -2.58 9.99
C ASN A 167 20.00 -1.33 10.30
#